data_70e36ba40f39d36fea5185f840c3fae0
#
_entry.id   70e36ba40f39d36fea5185f840c3fae0
#
_cell.length_a   1.000
_cell.length_b   1.000
_cell.length_c   1.000
_cell.angle_alpha   90.00
_cell.angle_beta   90.00
_cell.angle_gamma   90.00
#
_symmetry.space_group_name_H-M   'P 1'
#
loop_
_entity.id
_entity.type
_entity.pdbx_description
1 polymer ?
#
loop_
_entity_poly.entity_id
_entity_poly.type
_entity_poly.pdbx_seq_one_letter_code
_entity_poly.pdbx_strand_id
1 'polypeptide(L)'
;GSGENTFLVDSSESLYTDKIIKPFEKIIKCEDNGIMLQPYIGEVKNGEFSCIYIDGVNTHNMMRYPGIFTNRKKPVYLTNIPEVVKKMADKVSKIEEYSNHLYMRIDIVLHNNKPMIMEVELAEPDLLFKFIPDEKLKNESVNHFAKKLIRRIEK
;
A
#
# COMPACT_ATOMS: atom_id res chain seq x y z
N GLY A 1 -1.95 3.39 -7.36
CA GLY A 1 -3.26 3.96 -7.62
C GLY A 1 -3.56 5.18 -6.78
N SER A 2 -4.07 6.24 -7.41
CA SER A 2 -4.42 7.51 -6.74
C SER A 2 -5.78 7.46 -6.02
N GLY A 3 -6.46 6.31 -6.00
CA GLY A 3 -7.85 6.19 -5.54
C GLY A 3 -8.87 6.85 -6.50
N GLU A 4 -8.48 7.16 -7.71
CA GLU A 4 -9.41 7.57 -8.75
C GLU A 4 -10.49 6.50 -8.96
N ASN A 5 -11.75 6.92 -9.11
CA ASN A 5 -12.90 6.03 -9.25
C ASN A 5 -13.14 5.09 -8.05
N THR A 6 -12.72 5.47 -6.85
CA THR A 6 -13.05 4.76 -5.62
C THR A 6 -14.21 5.45 -4.92
N PHE A 7 -15.25 4.69 -4.59
CA PHE A 7 -16.47 5.21 -3.97
C PHE A 7 -16.79 4.40 -2.71
N LEU A 8 -17.15 5.10 -1.65
CA LEU A 8 -17.73 4.48 -0.46
C LEU A 8 -19.24 4.44 -0.64
N VAL A 9 -19.81 3.24 -0.57
CA VAL A 9 -21.25 3.01 -0.60
C VAL A 9 -21.71 2.67 0.79
N ASP A 10 -22.61 3.45 1.35
CA ASP A 10 -23.25 3.13 2.64
C ASP A 10 -24.29 2.02 2.42
N SER A 11 -24.25 0.98 3.24
CA SER A 11 -25.20 -0.13 3.20
C SER A 11 -26.65 0.28 3.50
N SER A 12 -26.86 1.45 4.12
CA SER A 12 -28.17 2.04 4.33
C SER A 12 -28.76 2.72 3.08
N GLU A 13 -27.90 3.05 2.08
CA GLU A 13 -28.38 3.60 0.81
C GLU A 13 -28.80 2.47 -0.12
N SER A 14 -29.95 2.66 -0.81
CA SER A 14 -30.35 1.73 -1.85
C SER A 14 -29.28 1.68 -2.94
N LEU A 15 -28.84 0.49 -3.31
CA LEU A 15 -27.89 0.27 -4.41
C LEU A 15 -28.39 0.79 -5.78
N TYR A 16 -29.66 1.14 -5.86
CA TYR A 16 -30.30 1.66 -7.08
C TYR A 16 -30.43 3.18 -7.11
N THR A 17 -29.70 3.92 -6.26
CA THR A 17 -29.71 5.39 -6.34
C THR A 17 -28.80 5.89 -7.47
N ASP A 18 -29.20 6.99 -8.10
CA ASP A 18 -28.40 7.68 -9.14
C ASP A 18 -26.98 8.00 -8.68
N LYS A 19 -26.76 8.23 -7.37
CA LYS A 19 -25.45 8.48 -6.78
C LYS A 19 -24.50 7.29 -6.89
N ILE A 20 -25.04 6.09 -6.92
CA ILE A 20 -24.28 4.85 -7.01
C ILE A 20 -24.23 4.37 -8.45
N ILE A 21 -25.35 4.33 -9.13
CA ILE A 21 -25.47 3.81 -10.52
C ILE A 21 -24.63 4.63 -11.50
N LYS A 22 -24.72 5.96 -11.49
CA LYS A 22 -24.00 6.80 -12.47
C LYS A 22 -22.47 6.66 -12.43
N PRO A 23 -21.78 6.65 -11.25
CA PRO A 23 -20.37 6.33 -11.19
C PRO A 23 -20.04 4.94 -11.75
N PHE A 24 -20.85 3.91 -11.40
CA PHE A 24 -20.65 2.55 -11.93
C PHE A 24 -20.82 2.47 -13.45
N GLU A 25 -21.87 3.09 -13.99
CA GLU A 25 -22.07 3.13 -15.45
C GLU A 25 -20.91 3.81 -16.18
N LYS A 26 -20.31 4.85 -15.58
CA LYS A 26 -19.14 5.51 -16.15
C LYS A 26 -17.93 4.58 -16.19
N ILE A 27 -17.71 3.80 -15.13
CA ILE A 27 -16.59 2.85 -15.04
C ILE A 27 -16.81 1.68 -16.01
N ILE A 28 -18.01 1.12 -16.08
CA ILE A 28 -18.36 -0.02 -16.95
C ILE A 28 -18.25 0.36 -18.43
N LYS A 29 -18.56 1.62 -18.79
CA LYS A 29 -18.44 2.10 -20.17
C LYS A 29 -16.98 2.33 -20.62
N CYS A 30 -16.03 2.36 -19.70
CA CYS A 30 -14.62 2.32 -20.04
C CYS A 30 -14.26 0.85 -20.32
N GLU A 31 -14.06 0.53 -21.60
CA GLU A 31 -13.77 -0.81 -22.09
C GLU A 31 -12.69 -1.52 -21.24
N ASP A 32 -12.93 -2.80 -20.96
CA ASP A 32 -12.04 -3.74 -20.26
C ASP A 32 -11.74 -3.51 -18.75
N ASN A 33 -12.39 -2.61 -18.08
CA ASN A 33 -12.19 -2.40 -16.65
C ASN A 33 -13.22 -3.17 -15.81
N GLY A 34 -12.77 -4.12 -15.02
CA GLY A 34 -13.55 -4.76 -13.97
C GLY A 34 -13.87 -3.79 -12.82
N ILE A 35 -14.89 -4.12 -12.05
CA ILE A 35 -15.22 -3.41 -10.79
C ILE A 35 -14.83 -4.30 -9.63
N MET A 36 -14.05 -3.74 -8.69
CA MET A 36 -13.73 -4.41 -7.42
C MET A 36 -14.65 -3.90 -6.33
N LEU A 37 -15.34 -4.80 -5.66
CA LEU A 37 -16.16 -4.53 -4.47
C LEU A 37 -15.48 -5.17 -3.27
N GLN A 38 -15.29 -4.39 -2.20
CA GLN A 38 -14.72 -4.91 -0.96
C GLN A 38 -15.40 -4.28 0.25
N PRO A 39 -15.46 -4.99 1.40
CA PRO A 39 -15.92 -4.40 2.64
C PRO A 39 -15.07 -3.19 3.02
N TYR A 40 -15.71 -2.13 3.49
CA TYR A 40 -15.01 -0.96 3.98
C TYR A 40 -14.40 -1.24 5.36
N ILE A 41 -13.09 -1.06 5.47
CA ILE A 41 -12.35 -1.18 6.72
C ILE A 41 -12.16 0.22 7.31
N GLY A 42 -12.96 0.55 8.34
CA GLY A 42 -13.00 1.91 8.92
C GLY A 42 -11.66 2.38 9.48
N GLU A 43 -10.82 1.47 9.94
CA GLU A 43 -9.50 1.74 10.52
C GLU A 43 -8.51 2.35 9.53
N VAL A 44 -8.75 2.24 8.24
CA VAL A 44 -7.93 2.88 7.19
C VAL A 44 -7.82 4.40 7.40
N LYS A 45 -8.82 5.01 8.04
CA LYS A 45 -8.80 6.45 8.41
C LYS A 45 -7.69 6.78 9.41
N ASN A 46 -7.25 5.80 10.20
CA ASN A 46 -6.19 5.96 11.17
C ASN A 46 -4.80 5.80 10.55
N GLY A 47 -4.74 5.40 9.29
CA GLY A 47 -3.55 5.15 8.50
C GLY A 47 -3.27 3.68 8.26
N GLU A 48 -2.39 3.44 7.29
CA GLU A 48 -1.92 2.13 6.87
C GLU A 48 -0.43 2.01 7.17
N PHE A 49 -0.02 0.87 7.69
CA PHE A 49 1.39 0.52 7.81
C PHE A 49 1.91 0.13 6.43
N SER A 50 2.74 0.96 5.84
CA SER A 50 3.44 0.67 4.58
C SER A 50 4.81 0.10 4.91
N CYS A 51 5.00 -1.19 4.66
CA CYS A 51 6.25 -1.91 4.87
C CYS A 51 6.99 -2.01 3.54
N ILE A 52 8.18 -1.39 3.45
CA ILE A 52 8.96 -1.35 2.22
C ILE A 52 10.07 -2.40 2.25
N TYR A 53 10.07 -3.26 1.24
CA TYR A 53 11.06 -4.31 1.04
C TYR A 53 11.88 -4.03 -0.22
N ILE A 54 13.19 -4.25 -0.13
CA ILE A 54 14.11 -4.18 -1.26
C ILE A 54 14.89 -5.48 -1.29
N ASP A 55 14.73 -6.24 -2.39
CA ASP A 55 15.35 -7.55 -2.59
C ASP A 55 15.13 -8.48 -1.38
N GLY A 56 13.87 -8.54 -0.90
CA GLY A 56 13.43 -9.37 0.22
C GLY A 56 13.79 -8.86 1.62
N VAL A 57 14.45 -7.70 1.74
CA VAL A 57 14.83 -7.10 3.03
C VAL A 57 13.91 -5.93 3.35
N ASN A 58 13.26 -5.94 4.53
CA ASN A 58 12.53 -4.76 5.01
C ASN A 58 13.51 -3.65 5.34
N THR A 59 13.46 -2.54 4.60
CA THR A 59 14.39 -1.41 4.74
C THR A 59 13.84 -0.32 5.63
N HIS A 60 12.55 -0.05 5.57
CA HIS A 60 11.89 0.98 6.37
C HIS A 60 10.37 0.81 6.35
N ASN A 61 9.71 1.48 7.30
CA ASN A 61 8.27 1.42 7.45
C ASN A 61 7.69 2.82 7.61
N MET A 62 6.49 3.04 7.09
CA MET A 62 5.79 4.31 7.15
C MET A 62 4.36 4.10 7.64
N MET A 63 3.80 5.13 8.30
CA MET A 63 2.36 5.29 8.43
C MET A 63 1.89 6.14 7.27
N ARG A 64 1.08 5.59 6.40
CA ARG A 64 0.50 6.27 5.24
C ARG A 64 -0.98 6.57 5.49
N TYR A 65 -1.45 7.68 4.97
CA TYR A 65 -2.84 8.11 5.12
C TYR A 65 -3.48 8.21 3.73
N PRO A 66 -4.37 7.28 3.35
CA PRO A 66 -5.03 7.30 2.05
C PRO A 66 -5.75 8.62 1.79
N GLY A 67 -5.44 9.25 0.66
CA GLY A 67 -5.88 10.60 0.35
C GLY A 67 -7.39 10.80 0.25
N ILE A 68 -8.14 9.73 0.00
CA ILE A 68 -9.62 9.74 -0.07
C ILE A 68 -10.23 10.04 1.30
N PHE A 69 -9.57 9.61 2.39
CA PHE A 69 -10.12 9.66 3.74
C PHE A 69 -9.43 10.67 4.65
N THR A 70 -8.29 11.22 4.26
CA THR A 70 -7.41 11.94 5.20
C THR A 70 -6.76 13.15 4.53
N ASN A 71 -7.43 14.15 4.12
CA ASN A 71 -6.87 15.44 3.65
C ASN A 71 -5.37 15.41 3.25
N ARG A 72 -4.90 14.36 2.58
CA ARG A 72 -3.53 14.12 2.10
C ARG A 72 -2.44 14.36 3.16
N LYS A 73 -2.61 13.83 4.36
CA LYS A 73 -1.53 13.85 5.36
C LYS A 73 -0.27 13.23 4.79
N LYS A 74 0.87 13.84 5.09
CA LYS A 74 2.18 13.29 4.67
C LYS A 74 2.43 11.96 5.37
N PRO A 75 3.08 10.99 4.71
CA PRO A 75 3.58 9.78 5.36
C PRO A 75 4.50 10.10 6.54
N VAL A 76 4.42 9.30 7.59
CA VAL A 76 5.23 9.42 8.80
C VAL A 76 6.13 8.20 8.91
N TYR A 77 7.43 8.43 9.06
CA TYR A 77 8.41 7.38 9.30
C TYR A 77 8.15 6.69 10.65
N LEU A 78 8.24 5.36 10.67
CA LEU A 78 8.04 4.54 11.86
C LEU A 78 9.34 3.81 12.19
N THR A 79 9.91 4.11 13.36
CA THR A 79 11.06 3.37 13.91
C THR A 79 10.68 1.96 14.32
N ASN A 80 9.43 1.78 14.78
CA ASN A 80 8.87 0.49 15.17
C ASN A 80 7.45 0.34 14.64
N ILE A 81 7.09 -0.88 14.29
CA ILE A 81 5.74 -1.26 13.93
C ILE A 81 5.26 -2.41 14.82
N PRO A 82 3.95 -2.61 15.01
CA PRO A 82 3.43 -3.73 15.78
C PRO A 82 3.97 -5.06 15.25
N GLU A 83 4.36 -5.95 16.16
CA GLU A 83 4.97 -7.24 15.82
C GLU A 83 4.06 -8.09 14.91
N VAL A 84 2.74 -8.00 15.09
CA VAL A 84 1.76 -8.71 14.25
C VAL A 84 1.77 -8.20 12.81
N VAL A 85 1.99 -6.89 12.61
CA VAL A 85 2.12 -6.26 11.29
C VAL A 85 3.42 -6.71 10.64
N LYS A 86 4.53 -6.65 11.39
CA LYS A 86 5.86 -7.09 10.92
C LYS A 86 5.83 -8.56 10.48
N LYS A 87 5.30 -9.46 11.31
CA LYS A 87 5.18 -10.87 10.96
C LYS A 87 4.33 -11.12 9.70
N MET A 88 3.25 -10.37 9.54
CA MET A 88 2.42 -10.47 8.33
C MET A 88 3.20 -10.01 7.10
N ALA A 89 3.84 -8.86 7.16
CA ALA A 89 4.65 -8.32 6.06
C ALA A 89 5.80 -9.26 5.70
N ASP A 90 6.56 -9.76 6.68
CA ASP A 90 7.65 -10.72 6.48
C ASP A 90 7.16 -12.05 5.85
N LYS A 91 5.94 -12.48 6.18
CA LYS A 91 5.34 -13.66 5.58
C LYS A 91 4.98 -13.43 4.11
N VAL A 92 4.37 -12.30 3.81
CA VAL A 92 3.99 -11.93 2.44
C VAL A 92 5.21 -11.77 1.56
N SER A 93 6.27 -11.11 2.05
CA SER A 93 7.49 -10.88 1.27
C SER A 93 8.22 -12.17 0.87
N LYS A 94 7.91 -13.31 1.51
CA LYS A 94 8.50 -14.63 1.24
C LYS A 94 7.62 -15.53 0.37
N ILE A 95 6.44 -15.08 -0.05
CA ILE A 95 5.61 -15.79 -1.01
C ILE A 95 6.40 -15.91 -2.32
N GLU A 96 6.46 -17.09 -2.90
CA GLU A 96 7.32 -17.42 -4.05
C GLU A 96 7.08 -16.46 -5.22
N GLU A 97 5.84 -16.16 -5.54
CA GLU A 97 5.44 -15.26 -6.62
C GLU A 97 5.94 -13.82 -6.39
N TYR A 98 6.20 -13.43 -5.14
CA TYR A 98 6.62 -12.07 -4.78
C TYR A 98 8.12 -11.97 -4.48
N SER A 99 8.75 -13.06 -4.05
CA SER A 99 10.11 -13.08 -3.52
C SER A 99 11.19 -12.62 -4.51
N ASN A 100 10.93 -12.74 -5.81
CA ASN A 100 11.85 -12.35 -6.88
C ASN A 100 11.75 -10.86 -7.28
N HIS A 101 10.87 -10.08 -6.68
CA HIS A 101 10.77 -8.65 -7.01
C HIS A 101 11.91 -7.86 -6.38
N LEU A 102 12.42 -6.87 -7.15
CA LEU A 102 13.47 -5.97 -6.66
C LEU A 102 12.99 -5.14 -5.48
N TYR A 103 11.74 -4.75 -5.50
CA TYR A 103 11.09 -3.95 -4.48
C TYR A 103 9.64 -4.36 -4.31
N MET A 104 9.11 -4.06 -3.14
CA MET A 104 7.74 -4.35 -2.78
C MET A 104 7.28 -3.37 -1.71
N ARG A 105 6.06 -2.88 -1.80
CA ARG A 105 5.38 -2.19 -0.71
C ARG A 105 4.18 -3.01 -0.29
N ILE A 106 4.08 -3.30 1.00
CA ILE A 106 2.97 -4.04 1.60
C ILE A 106 2.24 -3.10 2.53
N ASP A 107 0.99 -2.78 2.20
CA ASP A 107 0.14 -1.90 2.98
C ASP A 107 -0.80 -2.73 3.86
N ILE A 108 -0.76 -2.49 5.17
CA ILE A 108 -1.45 -3.28 6.19
C ILE A 108 -2.21 -2.36 7.13
N VAL A 109 -3.45 -2.71 7.48
CA VAL A 109 -4.21 -2.09 8.58
C VAL A 109 -4.39 -3.08 9.74
N LEU A 110 -4.63 -2.55 10.93
CA LEU A 110 -5.08 -3.35 12.07
C LEU A 110 -6.60 -3.25 12.19
N HIS A 111 -7.31 -4.28 11.76
CA HIS A 111 -8.74 -4.42 11.94
C HIS A 111 -9.02 -5.32 13.14
N ASN A 112 -9.66 -4.79 14.19
CA ASN A 112 -9.89 -5.52 15.46
C ASN A 112 -8.59 -6.13 16.02
N ASN A 113 -7.49 -5.37 16.01
CA ASN A 113 -6.13 -5.79 16.42
C ASN A 113 -5.53 -6.95 15.59
N LYS A 114 -6.13 -7.32 14.46
CA LYS A 114 -5.58 -8.30 13.53
C LYS A 114 -5.04 -7.60 12.28
N PRO A 115 -3.86 -7.98 11.80
CA PRO A 115 -3.32 -7.39 10.58
C PRO A 115 -4.11 -7.88 9.36
N MET A 116 -4.50 -6.93 8.51
CA MET A 116 -5.15 -7.19 7.22
C MET A 116 -4.36 -6.50 6.12
N ILE A 117 -4.02 -7.24 5.09
CA ILE A 117 -3.34 -6.72 3.89
C ILE A 117 -4.36 -5.92 3.10
N MET A 118 -4.03 -4.68 2.80
CA MET A 118 -4.80 -3.80 1.93
C MET A 118 -4.29 -3.86 0.50
N GLU A 119 -2.96 -3.86 0.35
CA GLU A 119 -2.31 -3.85 -0.96
C GLU A 119 -0.92 -4.50 -0.88
N VAL A 120 -0.54 -5.19 -1.96
CA VAL A 120 0.84 -5.60 -2.24
C VAL A 120 1.21 -4.99 -3.60
N GLU A 121 2.05 -3.98 -3.58
CA GLU A 121 2.42 -3.23 -4.79
C GLU A 121 3.83 -3.60 -5.24
N LEU A 122 3.92 -4.13 -6.45
CA LEU A 122 5.15 -4.69 -7.04
C LEU A 122 5.60 -3.95 -8.30
N ALA A 123 4.69 -3.20 -8.95
CA ALA A 123 4.98 -2.59 -10.25
C ALA A 123 5.61 -1.20 -10.10
N GLU A 124 4.96 -0.28 -9.40
CA GLU A 124 5.39 1.13 -9.30
C GLU A 124 5.17 1.74 -7.89
N PRO A 125 5.55 1.04 -6.81
CA PRO A 125 5.35 1.60 -5.48
C PRO A 125 6.16 2.89 -5.28
N ASP A 126 5.54 3.92 -4.70
CA ASP A 126 6.32 4.99 -4.07
C ASP A 126 7.05 4.38 -2.87
N LEU A 127 8.37 4.28 -2.96
CA LEU A 127 9.23 3.72 -1.92
C LEU A 127 9.44 4.66 -0.73
N LEU A 128 8.87 5.85 -0.76
CA LEU A 128 8.77 6.80 0.35
C LEU A 128 10.11 7.25 0.96
N PHE A 129 11.24 7.05 0.29
CA PHE A 129 12.59 7.44 0.76
C PHE A 129 12.67 8.88 1.25
N LYS A 130 11.96 9.80 0.58
CA LYS A 130 11.94 11.24 0.92
C LYS A 130 11.39 11.56 2.31
N PHE A 131 10.70 10.60 2.94
CA PHE A 131 10.10 10.75 4.26
C PHE A 131 10.92 10.09 5.38
N ILE A 132 12.05 9.46 5.07
CA ILE A 132 13.00 8.96 6.07
C ILE A 132 13.73 10.18 6.66
N PRO A 133 13.58 10.46 7.96
CA PRO A 133 14.14 11.69 8.57
C PRO A 133 15.65 11.61 8.81
N ASP A 134 16.18 10.42 9.02
CA ASP A 134 17.61 10.17 9.23
C ASP A 134 18.31 10.04 7.87
N GLU A 135 19.17 11.00 7.54
CA GLU A 135 19.88 11.03 6.24
C GLU A 135 20.82 9.83 6.06
N LYS A 136 21.41 9.30 7.12
CA LYS A 136 22.26 8.11 7.03
C LYS A 136 21.43 6.89 6.65
N LEU A 137 20.34 6.64 7.36
CA LEU A 137 19.43 5.53 7.07
C LEU A 137 18.81 5.66 5.69
N LYS A 138 18.42 6.87 5.27
CA LYS A 138 17.91 7.15 3.93
C LYS A 138 18.95 6.78 2.86
N ASN A 139 20.21 7.24 3.03
CA ASN A 139 21.28 6.92 2.10
C ASN A 139 21.60 5.42 2.08
N GLU A 140 21.57 4.74 3.22
CA GLU A 140 21.75 3.29 3.30
C GLU A 140 20.64 2.56 2.50
N SER A 141 19.38 2.96 2.66
CA SER A 141 18.24 2.37 1.95
C SER A 141 18.32 2.60 0.45
N VAL A 142 18.64 3.83 0.03
CA VAL A 142 18.80 4.19 -1.40
C VAL A 142 19.99 3.45 -2.02
N ASN A 143 21.12 3.39 -1.33
CA ASN A 143 22.31 2.66 -1.80
C ASN A 143 22.04 1.16 -1.87
N HIS A 144 21.27 0.59 -0.93
CA HIS A 144 20.88 -0.81 -1.01
C HIS A 144 20.05 -1.07 -2.27
N PHE A 145 19.05 -0.23 -2.53
CA PHE A 145 18.24 -0.31 -3.75
C PHE A 145 19.10 -0.23 -5.02
N ALA A 146 19.95 0.79 -5.12
CA ALA A 146 20.82 1.00 -6.29
C ALA A 146 21.74 -0.21 -6.54
N LYS A 147 22.38 -0.74 -5.50
CA LYS A 147 23.24 -1.94 -5.62
C LYS A 147 22.47 -3.16 -6.10
N LYS A 148 21.23 -3.35 -5.62
CA LYS A 148 20.42 -4.49 -6.03
C LYS A 148 19.91 -4.35 -7.46
N LEU A 149 19.55 -3.13 -7.86
CA LEU A 149 19.16 -2.80 -9.24
C LEU A 149 20.31 -3.11 -10.21
N ILE A 150 21.52 -2.59 -9.95
CA ILE A 150 22.70 -2.82 -10.79
C ILE A 150 22.94 -4.31 -10.97
N ARG A 151 22.97 -5.09 -9.89
CA ARG A 151 23.18 -6.55 -9.95
C ARG A 151 22.14 -7.30 -10.79
N ARG A 152 20.94 -6.75 -10.97
CA ARG A 152 19.90 -7.37 -11.80
C ARG A 152 20.03 -7.00 -13.28
N ILE A 153 20.64 -5.86 -13.59
CA ILE A 153 20.87 -5.41 -14.96
C ILE A 153 22.11 -6.11 -15.56
N GLU A 154 23.10 -6.41 -14.72
CA GLU A 154 24.35 -7.04 -15.13
C GLU A 154 24.25 -8.58 -15.33
N LYS A 155 23.10 -9.19 -15.05
CA LYS A 155 22.80 -10.61 -15.32
C LYS A 155 22.13 -10.80 -16.66
#